data_d69d5ccba20422b97b3ce9e0a18f407e
#
_entry.id   d69d5ccba20422b97b3ce9e0a18f407e
#
_cell.length_a   1.000
_cell.length_b   1.000
_cell.length_c   1.000
_cell.angle_alpha   90.00
_cell.angle_beta   90.00
_cell.angle_gamma   90.00
#
_symmetry.space_group_name_H-M   'P 1'
#
loop_
_entity.id
_entity.type
_entity.pdbx_description
1 polymer ?
#
loop_
_entity_poly.entity_id
_entity_poly.type
_entity_poly.pdbx_seq_one_letter_code
_entity_poly.pdbx_strand_id
1 'polypeptide(L)'
;ITCKNHSSMAKERITWEQLSNLTPGNGAVQSLRDLLIMTNFVDEELGRFFTLRQNVHNGDKLGWVGEMDDIGWAGSGCNPEYKKANINFAEKEWKIGDWQIPLEWCYEELQNTIAEYCLKTGTEIADLSSTEYMDDIVYPALDLAVKRMMWRFIWFGDTEAQNATSSGQITDGVNVELFKTTDGFWKQLFAIGTANAGQKVAIAANDEASTALQFSKLKESGVAIGIFDSLLENADSRIASMDGAGIFCTKSLCDALAKDLKREYKEILEWEQIFKGLDVTEYNGVFVYRVSIWDRFIQKYQNNGTKLNLPHRAVFGSPKQLFVGTPADDIISDLDIWFDRNTRTNKLYSTGKLGCLIGEDNLFQLAY
;
A
#
# COMPACT_ATOMS: atom_id res chain seq x y z
N ILE A 1 -22.52 62.32 21.78
CA ILE A 1 -21.68 61.11 22.05
C ILE A 1 -22.61 59.93 21.94
N THR A 2 -22.64 59.32 20.76
CA THR A 2 -23.49 58.20 20.42
C THR A 2 -22.75 56.90 20.74
N CYS A 3 -23.25 56.18 21.75
CA CYS A 3 -22.84 54.79 22.00
C CYS A 3 -23.28 53.90 20.82
N LYS A 4 -22.33 53.37 20.10
CA LYS A 4 -22.58 52.26 19.15
C LYS A 4 -22.87 51.00 19.96
N ASN A 5 -24.06 50.47 19.78
CA ASN A 5 -24.46 49.15 20.24
C ASN A 5 -23.48 48.10 19.69
N HIS A 6 -22.79 47.42 20.57
CA HIS A 6 -22.17 46.14 20.24
C HIS A 6 -23.30 45.12 20.06
N SER A 7 -23.67 44.89 18.82
CA SER A 7 -24.46 43.75 18.44
C SER A 7 -23.66 42.49 18.85
N SER A 8 -24.20 41.76 19.80
CA SER A 8 -23.78 40.40 20.11
C SER A 8 -23.84 39.61 18.81
N MET A 9 -22.68 39.22 18.27
CA MET A 9 -22.64 38.25 17.16
C MET A 9 -23.27 36.94 17.67
N ALA A 10 -24.53 36.73 17.38
CA ALA A 10 -25.14 35.43 17.45
C ALA A 10 -24.32 34.56 16.50
N LYS A 11 -23.68 33.50 17.01
CA LYS A 11 -23.06 32.50 16.16
C LYS A 11 -24.12 32.03 15.15
N GLU A 12 -23.98 32.46 13.90
CA GLU A 12 -24.84 31.99 12.83
C GLU A 12 -24.67 30.48 12.72
N ARG A 13 -25.74 29.77 12.98
CA ARG A 13 -25.76 28.32 12.87
C ARG A 13 -26.07 27.97 11.42
N ILE A 14 -25.29 27.07 10.86
CA ILE A 14 -25.58 26.50 9.55
C ILE A 14 -27.00 25.96 9.55
N THR A 15 -27.78 26.34 8.56
CA THR A 15 -29.17 25.89 8.41
C THR A 15 -29.22 24.51 7.82
N TRP A 16 -30.37 23.84 7.98
CA TRP A 16 -30.64 22.53 7.36
C TRP A 16 -30.51 22.54 5.83
N GLU A 17 -30.90 23.65 5.25
CA GLU A 17 -30.86 23.86 3.81
C GLU A 17 -29.42 23.96 3.33
N GLN A 18 -28.58 24.66 4.05
CA GLN A 18 -27.14 24.72 3.77
C GLN A 18 -26.45 23.37 3.96
N LEU A 19 -26.83 22.60 4.97
CA LEU A 19 -26.27 21.28 5.21
C LEU A 19 -26.72 20.27 4.14
N SER A 20 -27.98 20.34 3.68
CA SER A 20 -28.46 19.50 2.57
C SER A 20 -27.78 19.85 1.24
N ASN A 21 -27.36 21.10 1.08
CA ASN A 21 -26.62 21.57 -0.09
C ASN A 21 -25.13 21.19 -0.04
N LEU A 22 -24.58 20.81 1.13
CA LEU A 22 -23.25 20.24 1.26
C LEU A 22 -23.19 18.78 0.74
N THR A 23 -24.35 18.15 0.52
CA THR A 23 -24.41 16.85 -0.14
C THR A 23 -24.23 17.07 -1.64
N PRO A 24 -23.21 16.54 -2.27
CA PRO A 24 -22.96 16.74 -3.69
C PRO A 24 -24.17 16.26 -4.53
N GLY A 25 -24.56 17.07 -5.51
CA GLY A 25 -25.52 16.61 -6.55
C GLY A 25 -24.92 15.50 -7.40
N ASN A 26 -25.74 14.84 -8.23
CA ASN A 26 -25.31 13.71 -9.08
C ASN A 26 -24.05 14.01 -9.91
N GLY A 27 -23.85 15.25 -10.37
CA GLY A 27 -22.64 15.65 -11.10
C GLY A 27 -21.39 15.67 -10.23
N ALA A 28 -21.52 16.12 -8.97
CA ALA A 28 -20.41 16.15 -8.02
C ALA A 28 -20.07 14.73 -7.51
N VAL A 29 -21.06 13.84 -7.39
CA VAL A 29 -20.85 12.42 -7.09
C VAL A 29 -20.05 11.76 -8.21
N GLN A 30 -20.35 12.05 -9.47
CA GLN A 30 -19.58 11.56 -10.61
C GLN A 30 -18.16 12.09 -10.60
N SER A 31 -17.97 13.38 -10.34
CA SER A 31 -16.62 13.98 -10.24
C SER A 31 -15.81 13.41 -9.09
N LEU A 32 -16.44 13.11 -7.95
CA LEU A 32 -15.80 12.46 -6.82
C LEU A 32 -15.42 11.01 -7.15
N ARG A 33 -16.29 10.29 -7.85
CA ARG A 33 -16.00 8.93 -8.34
C ARG A 33 -14.82 8.95 -9.29
N ASP A 34 -14.81 9.86 -10.26
CA ASP A 34 -13.72 10.02 -11.22
C ASP A 34 -12.40 10.39 -10.49
N LEU A 35 -12.45 11.28 -9.51
CA LEU A 35 -11.31 11.62 -8.67
C LEU A 35 -10.77 10.39 -7.93
N LEU A 36 -11.64 9.63 -7.26
CA LEU A 36 -11.24 8.45 -6.50
C LEU A 36 -10.66 7.35 -7.40
N ILE A 37 -11.19 7.20 -8.62
CA ILE A 37 -10.70 6.24 -9.61
C ILE A 37 -9.37 6.71 -10.19
N MET A 38 -9.29 7.93 -10.69
CA MET A 38 -8.08 8.47 -11.30
C MET A 38 -6.90 8.55 -10.31
N THR A 39 -7.19 8.96 -9.07
CA THR A 39 -6.13 9.18 -8.08
C THR A 39 -5.56 7.88 -7.51
N ASN A 40 -6.31 6.78 -7.54
CA ASN A 40 -5.88 5.54 -6.90
C ASN A 40 -5.30 4.49 -7.86
N PHE A 41 -5.59 4.55 -9.16
CA PHE A 41 -5.24 3.48 -10.09
C PHE A 41 -4.58 3.96 -11.39
N VAL A 42 -4.82 5.17 -11.79
CA VAL A 42 -4.15 5.80 -12.94
C VAL A 42 -2.94 6.60 -12.48
N ASP A 43 -2.82 6.84 -11.17
CA ASP A 43 -1.67 7.53 -10.61
C ASP A 43 -0.39 6.71 -10.87
N GLU A 44 0.57 7.30 -11.54
CA GLU A 44 1.89 6.72 -11.79
C GLU A 44 2.55 6.18 -10.51
N GLU A 45 2.15 6.71 -9.36
CA GLU A 45 2.70 6.33 -8.06
C GLU A 45 2.40 4.88 -7.69
N LEU A 46 1.14 4.44 -7.76
CA LEU A 46 0.76 3.07 -7.41
C LEU A 46 1.02 2.09 -8.55
N GLY A 47 0.79 2.49 -9.79
CA GLY A 47 1.00 1.66 -10.97
C GLY A 47 2.45 1.22 -11.20
N ARG A 48 3.43 1.85 -10.52
CA ARG A 48 4.83 1.41 -10.52
C ARG A 48 5.10 0.20 -9.64
N PHE A 49 4.21 -0.10 -8.68
CA PHE A 49 4.41 -1.16 -7.69
C PHE A 49 3.69 -2.46 -8.01
N PHE A 50 2.78 -2.45 -8.97
CA PHE A 50 2.02 -3.63 -9.36
C PHE A 50 1.37 -3.47 -10.74
N THR A 51 0.89 -4.57 -11.28
CA THR A 51 0.12 -4.60 -12.53
C THR A 51 -1.36 -4.80 -12.23
N LEU A 52 -2.19 -3.86 -12.68
CA LEU A 52 -3.65 -3.97 -12.55
C LEU A 52 -4.22 -4.95 -13.58
N ARG A 53 -5.07 -5.86 -13.12
CA ARG A 53 -5.86 -6.79 -13.94
C ARG A 53 -7.35 -6.51 -13.73
N GLN A 54 -8.03 -6.13 -14.79
CA GLN A 54 -9.47 -5.90 -14.80
C GLN A 54 -10.21 -7.19 -15.20
N ASN A 55 -11.52 -7.23 -14.92
CA ASN A 55 -12.40 -8.35 -15.27
C ASN A 55 -11.97 -9.70 -14.69
N VAL A 56 -11.43 -9.69 -13.48
CA VAL A 56 -11.01 -10.90 -12.74
C VAL A 56 -12.08 -11.23 -11.70
N HIS A 57 -12.50 -12.48 -11.66
CA HIS A 57 -13.49 -12.96 -10.69
C HIS A 57 -12.86 -13.93 -9.69
N ASN A 58 -13.52 -14.12 -8.57
CA ASN A 58 -13.08 -15.09 -7.58
C ASN A 58 -13.09 -16.50 -8.16
N GLY A 59 -11.97 -17.22 -8.05
CA GLY A 59 -11.78 -18.54 -8.65
C GLY A 59 -11.19 -18.53 -10.05
N ASP A 60 -11.03 -17.35 -10.68
CA ASP A 60 -10.28 -17.27 -11.94
C ASP A 60 -8.82 -17.67 -11.71
N LYS A 61 -8.21 -18.22 -12.72
CA LYS A 61 -6.84 -18.70 -12.64
C LYS A 61 -5.89 -17.83 -13.44
N LEU A 62 -4.80 -17.42 -12.82
CA LEU A 62 -3.64 -16.88 -13.49
C LEU A 62 -2.69 -18.03 -13.80
N GLY A 63 -2.54 -18.34 -15.06
CA GLY A 63 -1.60 -19.36 -15.52
C GLY A 63 -0.36 -18.74 -16.15
N TRP A 64 0.77 -19.36 -15.95
CA TRP A 64 1.99 -19.07 -16.70
C TRP A 64 2.65 -20.36 -17.15
N VAL A 65 3.34 -20.25 -18.28
CA VAL A 65 4.11 -21.34 -18.84
C VAL A 65 5.52 -21.20 -18.28
N GLY A 66 5.93 -22.18 -17.49
CA GLY A 66 7.31 -22.30 -17.03
C GLY A 66 8.25 -22.79 -18.12
N GLU A 67 9.47 -23.03 -17.76
CA GLU A 67 10.47 -23.55 -18.69
C GLU A 67 10.12 -25.00 -19.09
N MET A 68 10.44 -25.35 -20.33
CA MET A 68 10.39 -26.72 -20.79
C MET A 68 11.56 -27.50 -20.16
N ASP A 69 11.37 -28.79 -19.90
CA ASP A 69 12.45 -29.66 -19.45
C ASP A 69 13.65 -29.56 -20.39
N ASP A 70 14.83 -29.84 -19.86
CA ASP A 70 16.06 -29.83 -20.64
C ASP A 70 15.95 -30.72 -21.86
N ILE A 71 16.27 -30.19 -23.02
CA ILE A 71 16.26 -30.89 -24.31
C ILE A 71 17.66 -30.96 -24.88
N GLY A 72 17.92 -31.95 -25.66
CA GLY A 72 19.20 -32.14 -26.30
C GLY A 72 20.10 -33.08 -25.53
N TRP A 73 20.40 -34.20 -26.17
CA TRP A 73 21.30 -35.24 -25.67
C TRP A 73 22.41 -35.50 -26.70
N ALA A 74 23.50 -36.06 -26.24
CA ALA A 74 24.58 -36.50 -27.15
C ALA A 74 24.03 -37.45 -28.21
N GLY A 75 24.40 -37.23 -29.45
CA GLY A 75 23.96 -38.06 -30.58
C GLY A 75 24.35 -39.52 -30.43
N SER A 76 23.37 -40.42 -30.55
CA SER A 76 23.56 -41.87 -30.45
C SER A 76 23.65 -42.61 -31.81
N GLY A 77 23.81 -41.84 -32.90
CA GLY A 77 23.87 -42.44 -34.27
C GLY A 77 22.48 -42.64 -34.89
N CYS A 78 22.30 -43.74 -35.63
CA CYS A 78 21.15 -43.93 -36.53
C CYS A 78 19.82 -44.32 -35.86
N ASN A 79 19.77 -44.49 -34.56
CA ASN A 79 18.53 -44.88 -33.89
C ASN A 79 18.35 -44.09 -32.57
N PRO A 80 17.94 -42.81 -32.63
CA PRO A 80 17.79 -42.01 -31.46
C PRO A 80 16.63 -42.51 -30.56
N GLU A 81 16.87 -42.58 -29.27
CA GLU A 81 15.83 -42.83 -28.29
C GLU A 81 15.03 -41.56 -28.05
N TYR A 82 13.71 -41.57 -28.31
CA TYR A 82 12.83 -40.43 -28.08
C TYR A 82 12.49 -40.33 -26.60
N LYS A 83 12.73 -39.15 -26.02
CA LYS A 83 12.40 -38.85 -24.64
C LYS A 83 11.25 -37.82 -24.58
N LYS A 84 10.42 -37.96 -23.55
CA LYS A 84 9.34 -36.99 -23.30
C LYS A 84 9.95 -35.75 -22.67
N ALA A 85 9.67 -34.59 -23.24
CA ALA A 85 9.89 -33.30 -22.62
C ALA A 85 8.55 -32.75 -22.17
N ASN A 86 8.46 -32.28 -20.92
CA ASN A 86 7.26 -31.67 -20.40
C ASN A 86 7.43 -30.15 -20.38
N ILE A 87 6.34 -29.46 -20.61
CA ILE A 87 6.23 -28.01 -20.37
C ILE A 87 5.58 -27.85 -19.01
N ASN A 88 6.27 -27.17 -18.10
CA ASN A 88 5.73 -26.92 -16.76
C ASN A 88 4.70 -25.81 -16.84
N PHE A 89 3.47 -26.14 -16.49
CA PHE A 89 2.40 -25.15 -16.32
C PHE A 89 2.17 -24.94 -14.83
N ALA A 90 2.18 -23.71 -14.41
CA ALA A 90 1.78 -23.34 -13.07
C ALA A 90 0.57 -22.42 -13.12
N GLU A 91 -0.31 -22.56 -12.17
CA GLU A 91 -1.50 -21.73 -12.06
C GLU A 91 -1.74 -21.33 -10.59
N LYS A 92 -2.26 -20.13 -10.40
CA LYS A 92 -2.72 -19.65 -9.11
C LYS A 92 -4.14 -19.11 -9.25
N GLU A 93 -4.95 -19.33 -8.23
CA GLU A 93 -6.34 -18.91 -8.17
C GLU A 93 -6.48 -17.55 -7.51
N TRP A 94 -7.30 -16.69 -8.10
CA TRP A 94 -7.64 -15.40 -7.56
C TRP A 94 -8.59 -15.52 -6.39
N LYS A 95 -8.25 -14.84 -5.28
CA LYS A 95 -9.10 -14.62 -4.13
C LYS A 95 -9.43 -13.14 -4.04
N ILE A 96 -10.67 -12.80 -4.34
CA ILE A 96 -11.14 -11.42 -4.37
C ILE A 96 -12.02 -11.18 -3.13
N GLY A 97 -11.67 -10.17 -2.37
CA GLY A 97 -12.42 -9.72 -1.20
C GLY A 97 -13.18 -8.44 -1.45
N ASP A 98 -14.27 -8.28 -0.73
CA ASP A 98 -15.09 -7.06 -0.75
C ASP A 98 -14.56 -6.05 0.25
N TRP A 99 -14.60 -4.76 -0.10
CA TRP A 99 -14.32 -3.68 0.82
C TRP A 99 -15.42 -2.64 0.79
N GLN A 100 -15.54 -1.88 1.86
CA GLN A 100 -16.52 -0.82 1.99
C GLN A 100 -15.94 0.37 2.75
N ILE A 101 -16.43 1.56 2.42
CA ILE A 101 -16.12 2.82 3.12
C ILE A 101 -17.44 3.38 3.65
N PRO A 102 -17.88 3.00 4.86
CA PRO A 102 -19.02 3.61 5.52
C PRO A 102 -18.52 4.81 6.33
N LEU A 103 -18.73 6.02 5.85
CA LEU A 103 -18.39 7.25 6.57
C LEU A 103 -19.65 8.00 6.96
N GLU A 104 -19.60 8.58 8.14
CA GLU A 104 -20.67 9.41 8.70
C GLU A 104 -20.06 10.64 9.37
N TRP A 105 -20.62 11.81 9.09
CA TRP A 105 -20.22 13.05 9.72
C TRP A 105 -21.40 13.64 10.48
N CYS A 106 -21.23 13.79 11.79
CA CYS A 106 -22.22 14.44 12.63
C CYS A 106 -22.29 15.94 12.35
N TYR A 107 -23.49 16.50 12.45
CA TYR A 107 -23.74 17.92 12.24
C TYR A 107 -22.88 18.83 13.14
N GLU A 108 -22.74 18.49 14.42
CA GLU A 108 -21.98 19.30 15.37
C GLU A 108 -20.47 19.27 15.12
N GLU A 109 -19.94 18.13 14.70
CA GLU A 109 -18.52 17.97 14.32
C GLU A 109 -18.21 18.76 13.06
N LEU A 110 -19.09 18.71 12.07
CA LEU A 110 -18.97 19.48 10.85
C LEU A 110 -18.98 21.00 11.12
N GLN A 111 -19.87 21.47 12.01
CA GLN A 111 -19.91 22.89 12.40
C GLN A 111 -18.59 23.36 13.01
N ASN A 112 -17.98 22.54 13.87
CA ASN A 112 -16.72 22.90 14.52
C ASN A 112 -15.58 22.98 13.48
N THR A 113 -15.54 22.05 12.53
CA THR A 113 -14.53 22.02 11.46
C THR A 113 -14.68 23.21 10.51
N ILE A 114 -15.91 23.54 10.11
CA ILE A 114 -16.20 24.70 9.26
C ILE A 114 -15.85 26.01 9.99
N ALA A 115 -16.18 26.12 11.26
CA ALA A 115 -15.83 27.30 12.05
C ALA A 115 -14.31 27.50 12.16
N GLU A 116 -13.55 26.41 12.33
CA GLU A 116 -12.08 26.44 12.34
C GLU A 116 -11.50 26.83 10.97
N TYR A 117 -12.07 26.31 9.88
CA TYR A 117 -11.68 26.68 8.53
C TYR A 117 -11.93 28.16 8.25
N CYS A 118 -13.12 28.68 8.56
CA CYS A 118 -13.45 30.09 8.38
C CYS A 118 -12.55 31.02 9.23
N LEU A 119 -12.18 30.61 10.44
CA LEU A 119 -11.22 31.34 11.27
C LEU A 119 -9.81 31.38 10.64
N LYS A 120 -9.38 30.31 9.99
CA LYS A 120 -8.07 30.25 9.34
C LYS A 120 -8.02 31.02 8.02
N THR A 121 -9.07 30.97 7.24
CA THR A 121 -9.15 31.62 5.92
C THR A 121 -9.63 33.07 5.99
N GLY A 122 -10.24 33.47 7.09
CA GLY A 122 -10.87 34.78 7.24
C GLY A 122 -12.20 34.94 6.48
N THR A 123 -12.76 33.82 5.98
CA THR A 123 -14.04 33.77 5.28
C THR A 123 -15.20 33.80 6.30
N GLU A 124 -16.27 34.54 6.05
CA GLU A 124 -17.47 34.45 6.88
C GLU A 124 -18.23 33.14 6.55
N ILE A 125 -18.84 32.55 7.58
CA ILE A 125 -19.61 31.28 7.41
C ILE A 125 -20.74 31.45 6.39
N ALA A 126 -21.34 32.65 6.33
CA ALA A 126 -22.41 32.99 5.39
C ALA A 126 -21.93 33.00 3.92
N ASP A 127 -20.65 33.30 3.70
CA ASP A 127 -20.05 33.40 2.36
C ASP A 127 -19.42 32.07 1.90
N LEU A 128 -19.35 31.05 2.78
CA LEU A 128 -18.79 29.77 2.45
C LEU A 128 -19.72 28.98 1.51
N SER A 129 -19.31 28.78 0.28
CA SER A 129 -20.02 27.91 -0.64
C SER A 129 -19.85 26.44 -0.23
N SER A 130 -20.89 25.62 -0.43
CA SER A 130 -20.81 24.17 -0.22
C SER A 130 -19.72 23.53 -1.06
N THR A 131 -19.50 24.05 -2.24
CA THR A 131 -18.51 23.56 -3.21
C THR A 131 -17.08 23.80 -2.70
N GLU A 132 -16.76 25.02 -2.23
CA GLU A 132 -15.43 25.35 -1.70
C GLU A 132 -15.05 24.49 -0.50
N TYR A 133 -15.97 24.25 0.43
CA TYR A 133 -15.69 23.39 1.59
C TYR A 133 -15.41 21.95 1.17
N MET A 134 -16.19 21.41 0.24
CA MET A 134 -15.99 20.05 -0.25
C MET A 134 -14.69 19.93 -1.04
N ASP A 135 -14.39 20.89 -1.92
CA ASP A 135 -13.23 20.85 -2.79
C ASP A 135 -11.91 21.09 -2.03
N ASP A 136 -11.92 22.01 -1.05
CA ASP A 136 -10.68 22.39 -0.37
C ASP A 136 -10.32 21.48 0.83
N ILE A 137 -11.30 20.85 1.46
CA ILE A 137 -11.09 20.10 2.70
C ILE A 137 -11.47 18.65 2.55
N VAL A 138 -12.70 18.35 2.14
CA VAL A 138 -13.23 16.99 2.21
C VAL A 138 -12.62 16.11 1.13
N TYR A 139 -12.57 16.55 -0.10
CA TYR A 139 -12.03 15.75 -1.21
C TYR A 139 -10.54 15.45 -1.08
N PRO A 140 -9.65 16.41 -0.76
CA PRO A 140 -8.24 16.10 -0.55
C PRO A 140 -8.00 15.16 0.65
N ALA A 141 -8.77 15.31 1.72
CA ALA A 141 -8.67 14.43 2.89
C ALA A 141 -9.14 13.01 2.58
N LEU A 142 -10.24 12.89 1.84
CA LEU A 142 -10.79 11.60 1.40
C LEU A 142 -9.84 10.90 0.43
N ASP A 143 -9.31 11.60 -0.56
CA ASP A 143 -8.32 11.08 -1.49
C ASP A 143 -7.10 10.49 -0.76
N LEU A 144 -6.53 11.23 0.17
CA LEU A 144 -5.41 10.76 0.99
C LEU A 144 -5.78 9.54 1.85
N ALA A 145 -7.01 9.48 2.33
CA ALA A 145 -7.50 8.34 3.12
C ALA A 145 -7.67 7.09 2.26
N VAL A 146 -8.21 7.22 1.05
CA VAL A 146 -8.38 6.13 0.08
C VAL A 146 -7.04 5.61 -0.41
N LYS A 147 -6.09 6.49 -0.74
CA LYS A 147 -4.71 6.07 -1.08
C LYS A 147 -4.08 5.24 0.04
N ARG A 148 -4.19 5.68 1.30
CA ARG A 148 -3.71 4.91 2.45
C ARG A 148 -4.42 3.57 2.61
N MET A 149 -5.73 3.53 2.36
CA MET A 149 -6.53 2.31 2.40
C MET A 149 -6.04 1.32 1.35
N MET A 150 -5.80 1.76 0.11
CA MET A 150 -5.28 0.90 -0.96
C MET A 150 -3.90 0.36 -0.65
N TRP A 151 -2.97 1.20 -0.19
CA TRP A 151 -1.66 0.74 0.27
C TRP A 151 -1.76 -0.31 1.37
N ARG A 152 -2.71 -0.14 2.30
CA ARG A 152 -2.93 -1.10 3.38
C ARG A 152 -3.46 -2.43 2.86
N PHE A 153 -4.47 -2.42 1.98
CA PHE A 153 -5.03 -3.65 1.43
C PHE A 153 -4.04 -4.39 0.55
N ILE A 154 -3.38 -3.69 -0.36
CA ILE A 154 -2.48 -4.28 -1.36
C ILE A 154 -1.22 -4.86 -0.70
N TRP A 155 -0.61 -4.15 0.23
CA TRP A 155 0.64 -4.58 0.84
C TRP A 155 0.50 -5.29 2.19
N PHE A 156 -0.42 -4.85 3.04
CA PHE A 156 -0.54 -5.32 4.42
C PHE A 156 -1.86 -6.05 4.70
N GLY A 157 -2.66 -6.35 3.67
CA GLY A 157 -3.87 -7.14 3.81
C GLY A 157 -3.57 -8.53 4.37
N ASP A 158 -4.45 -9.01 5.24
CA ASP A 158 -4.38 -10.33 5.85
C ASP A 158 -5.78 -10.75 6.28
N THR A 159 -6.35 -11.71 5.58
CA THR A 159 -7.71 -12.23 5.88
C THR A 159 -7.81 -12.90 7.26
N GLU A 160 -6.67 -13.29 7.84
CA GLU A 160 -6.56 -13.92 9.16
C GLU A 160 -6.00 -12.95 10.22
N ALA A 161 -5.99 -11.64 9.93
CA ALA A 161 -5.44 -10.62 10.83
C ALA A 161 -6.02 -10.71 12.24
N GLN A 162 -5.14 -10.65 13.25
CA GLN A 162 -5.47 -10.62 14.66
C GLN A 162 -4.62 -9.59 15.40
N ASN A 163 -5.13 -9.08 16.53
CA ASN A 163 -4.36 -8.19 17.40
C ASN A 163 -3.23 -8.95 18.12
N ALA A 164 -2.21 -8.22 18.55
CA ALA A 164 -1.04 -8.78 19.23
C ALA A 164 -1.40 -9.56 20.51
N THR A 165 -2.37 -9.10 21.29
CA THR A 165 -2.92 -9.81 22.45
C THR A 165 -3.58 -11.13 22.10
N SER A 166 -4.01 -11.33 20.86
CA SER A 166 -4.60 -12.57 20.34
C SER A 166 -3.61 -13.37 19.48
N SER A 167 -2.32 -13.24 19.75
CA SER A 167 -1.22 -13.91 19.02
C SER A 167 -1.07 -13.46 17.55
N GLY A 168 -1.67 -12.36 17.17
CA GLY A 168 -1.54 -11.74 15.86
C GLY A 168 -0.42 -10.71 15.81
N GLN A 169 -0.43 -9.92 14.75
CA GLN A 169 0.62 -8.93 14.46
C GLN A 169 0.10 -7.48 14.46
N ILE A 170 -1.21 -7.30 14.55
CA ILE A 170 -1.82 -5.97 14.52
C ILE A 170 -1.76 -5.34 15.92
N THR A 171 -1.37 -4.08 15.95
CA THR A 171 -1.33 -3.27 17.18
C THR A 171 -2.65 -3.36 17.94
N ASP A 172 -2.57 -3.55 19.25
CA ASP A 172 -3.76 -3.63 20.11
C ASP A 172 -4.58 -2.33 20.05
N GLY A 173 -5.90 -2.48 20.03
CA GLY A 173 -6.83 -1.36 19.88
C GLY A 173 -7.08 -0.94 18.42
N VAL A 174 -6.33 -1.45 17.46
CA VAL A 174 -6.62 -1.26 16.03
C VAL A 174 -7.67 -2.27 15.59
N ASN A 175 -8.68 -1.80 14.85
CA ASN A 175 -9.69 -2.69 14.27
C ASN A 175 -9.07 -3.58 13.18
N VAL A 176 -9.08 -4.89 13.39
CA VAL A 176 -8.52 -5.89 12.47
C VAL A 176 -9.26 -5.98 11.14
N GLU A 177 -10.54 -5.60 11.11
CA GLU A 177 -11.34 -5.58 9.87
C GLU A 177 -10.75 -4.63 8.80
N LEU A 178 -9.92 -3.68 9.21
CA LEU A 178 -9.18 -2.82 8.29
C LEU A 178 -8.20 -3.58 7.38
N PHE A 179 -7.87 -4.83 7.68
CA PHE A 179 -6.88 -5.63 6.96
C PHE A 179 -7.46 -6.86 6.27
N LYS A 180 -8.68 -7.28 6.60
CA LYS A 180 -9.24 -8.58 6.21
C LYS A 180 -9.83 -8.66 4.80
N THR A 181 -9.71 -7.62 3.99
CA THR A 181 -10.27 -7.58 2.64
C THR A 181 -9.65 -8.65 1.73
N THR A 182 -8.34 -8.74 1.70
CA THR A 182 -7.58 -9.69 0.85
C THR A 182 -6.24 -10.01 1.49
N ASP A 183 -5.61 -11.10 1.05
CA ASP A 183 -4.23 -11.39 1.42
C ASP A 183 -3.28 -10.54 0.56
N GLY A 184 -2.70 -9.52 1.19
CA GLY A 184 -1.78 -8.58 0.55
C GLY A 184 -0.44 -9.20 0.20
N PHE A 185 0.39 -8.43 -0.52
CA PHE A 185 1.66 -8.93 -1.02
C PHE A 185 2.61 -9.39 0.10
N TRP A 186 2.72 -8.69 1.23
CA TRP A 186 3.61 -9.11 2.31
C TRP A 186 3.23 -10.47 2.88
N LYS A 187 1.94 -10.80 3.07
CA LYS A 187 1.52 -12.12 3.54
C LYS A 187 1.92 -13.21 2.57
N GLN A 188 1.70 -12.98 1.27
CA GLN A 188 2.06 -13.94 0.22
C GLN A 188 3.59 -14.10 0.09
N LEU A 189 4.35 -12.99 0.13
CA LEU A 189 5.83 -13.00 0.08
C LEU A 189 6.42 -13.75 1.29
N PHE A 190 5.90 -13.54 2.50
CA PHE A 190 6.35 -14.29 3.67
C PHE A 190 6.04 -15.79 3.55
N ALA A 191 4.92 -16.16 2.94
CA ALA A 191 4.61 -17.56 2.66
C ALA A 191 5.63 -18.18 1.69
N ILE A 192 6.02 -17.46 0.63
CA ILE A 192 7.07 -17.86 -0.33
C ILE A 192 8.40 -18.07 0.39
N GLY A 193 8.86 -17.08 1.17
CA GLY A 193 10.13 -17.17 1.91
C GLY A 193 10.13 -18.24 3.02
N THR A 194 8.95 -18.61 3.52
CA THR A 194 8.81 -19.71 4.48
C THR A 194 8.85 -21.07 3.78
N ALA A 195 8.23 -21.18 2.60
CA ALA A 195 8.24 -22.41 1.79
C ALA A 195 9.63 -22.69 1.20
N ASN A 196 10.35 -21.67 0.79
CA ASN A 196 11.65 -21.77 0.14
C ASN A 196 12.71 -20.95 0.90
N ALA A 197 13.44 -21.60 1.79
CA ALA A 197 14.46 -20.94 2.62
C ALA A 197 15.56 -20.23 1.80
N GLY A 198 15.86 -20.70 0.58
CA GLY A 198 16.82 -20.06 -0.33
C GLY A 198 16.36 -18.70 -0.86
N GLN A 199 15.06 -18.40 -0.85
CA GLN A 199 14.49 -17.12 -1.25
C GLN A 199 14.39 -16.11 -0.10
N LYS A 200 14.87 -16.48 1.09
CA LYS A 200 14.84 -15.63 2.28
C LYS A 200 16.24 -15.32 2.78
N VAL A 201 16.55 -14.06 2.91
CA VAL A 201 17.69 -13.52 3.69
C VAL A 201 17.16 -13.11 5.05
N ALA A 202 17.62 -13.76 6.11
CA ALA A 202 17.19 -13.42 7.46
C ALA A 202 17.86 -12.12 7.95
N ILE A 203 17.05 -11.20 8.46
CA ILE A 203 17.53 -9.97 9.08
C ILE A 203 17.52 -10.14 10.59
N ALA A 204 18.66 -10.49 11.18
CA ALA A 204 18.77 -10.74 12.63
C ALA A 204 18.29 -9.56 13.50
N ALA A 205 18.33 -8.34 12.99
CA ALA A 205 17.81 -7.17 13.68
C ALA A 205 16.29 -7.23 13.92
N ASN A 206 15.53 -7.95 13.10
CA ASN A 206 14.07 -8.09 13.28
C ASN A 206 13.71 -8.96 14.50
N ASP A 207 14.59 -9.86 14.91
CA ASP A 207 14.33 -10.80 16.01
C ASP A 207 14.63 -10.19 17.38
N GLU A 208 15.27 -9.02 17.43
CA GLU A 208 15.60 -8.35 18.67
C GLU A 208 14.39 -8.08 19.57
N ALA A 209 14.65 -8.04 20.89
CA ALA A 209 13.59 -8.01 21.91
C ALA A 209 12.82 -6.68 22.01
N SER A 210 13.37 -5.59 21.51
CA SER A 210 12.74 -4.28 21.55
C SER A 210 12.98 -3.47 20.28
N THR A 211 12.09 -2.52 19.99
CA THR A 211 12.22 -1.60 18.86
C THR A 211 13.57 -0.89 18.85
N ALA A 212 14.05 -0.44 20.00
CA ALA A 212 15.36 0.25 20.07
C ALA A 212 16.51 -0.68 19.68
N LEU A 213 16.47 -1.96 20.10
CA LEU A 213 17.48 -2.95 19.74
C LEU A 213 17.37 -3.33 18.26
N GLN A 214 16.16 -3.49 17.72
CA GLN A 214 15.95 -3.73 16.28
C GLN A 214 16.66 -2.68 15.43
N PHE A 215 16.48 -1.39 15.74
CA PHE A 215 17.11 -0.30 14.98
C PHE A 215 18.60 -0.12 15.30
N SER A 216 19.07 -0.46 16.49
CA SER A 216 20.49 -0.38 16.82
C SER A 216 21.29 -1.49 16.15
N LYS A 217 20.77 -2.72 16.16
CA LYS A 217 21.38 -3.88 15.52
C LYS A 217 21.55 -3.71 14.02
N LEU A 218 20.52 -3.18 13.35
CA LEU A 218 20.61 -2.88 11.91
C LEU A 218 21.70 -1.86 11.56
N LYS A 219 22.05 -0.97 12.49
CA LYS A 219 23.06 0.09 12.28
C LYS A 219 24.50 -0.36 12.59
N GLU A 220 24.72 -1.61 12.98
CA GLU A 220 26.05 -2.18 13.13
C GLU A 220 26.77 -2.20 11.78
N SER A 221 28.10 -2.09 11.81
CA SER A 221 28.92 -1.96 10.60
C SER A 221 28.81 -3.17 9.69
N GLY A 222 28.55 -2.95 8.41
CA GLY A 222 28.48 -3.97 7.37
C GLY A 222 27.18 -4.81 7.36
N VAL A 223 26.29 -4.63 8.33
CA VAL A 223 25.06 -5.43 8.42
C VAL A 223 24.14 -5.18 7.23
N ALA A 224 23.89 -3.91 6.91
CA ALA A 224 23.00 -3.58 5.79
C ALA A 224 23.62 -3.98 4.45
N ILE A 225 24.91 -3.74 4.23
CA ILE A 225 25.62 -4.18 3.02
C ILE A 225 25.50 -5.68 2.85
N GLY A 226 25.77 -6.48 3.90
CA GLY A 226 25.66 -7.93 3.84
C GLY A 226 24.25 -8.44 3.51
N ILE A 227 23.20 -7.74 3.94
CA ILE A 227 21.81 -8.06 3.58
C ILE A 227 21.57 -7.81 2.09
N PHE A 228 21.99 -6.66 1.56
CA PHE A 228 21.79 -6.33 0.14
C PHE A 228 22.63 -7.22 -0.78
N ASP A 229 23.86 -7.53 -0.42
CA ASP A 229 24.72 -8.47 -1.17
C ASP A 229 24.08 -9.85 -1.20
N SER A 230 23.64 -10.35 -0.04
CA SER A 230 22.94 -11.66 0.02
C SER A 230 21.63 -11.68 -0.77
N LEU A 231 20.90 -10.56 -0.82
CA LEU A 231 19.70 -10.45 -1.67
C LEU A 231 20.03 -10.61 -3.15
N LEU A 232 21.12 -10.01 -3.60
CA LEU A 232 21.55 -10.06 -5.00
C LEU A 232 22.17 -11.42 -5.35
N GLU A 233 23.02 -11.97 -4.48
CA GLU A 233 23.72 -13.24 -4.69
C GLU A 233 22.78 -14.45 -4.72
N ASN A 234 21.75 -14.48 -3.86
CA ASN A 234 20.82 -15.58 -3.74
C ASN A 234 19.64 -15.49 -4.72
N ALA A 235 19.51 -14.36 -5.43
CA ALA A 235 18.39 -14.15 -6.34
C ALA A 235 18.50 -15.00 -7.61
N ASP A 236 17.35 -15.43 -8.14
CA ASP A 236 17.28 -16.04 -9.46
C ASP A 236 17.82 -15.07 -10.53
N SER A 237 18.73 -15.53 -11.37
CA SER A 237 19.36 -14.72 -12.43
C SER A 237 18.37 -14.08 -13.40
N ARG A 238 17.18 -14.65 -13.54
CA ARG A 238 16.10 -14.12 -14.38
C ARG A 238 15.57 -12.80 -13.87
N ILE A 239 15.61 -12.55 -12.54
CA ILE A 239 15.06 -11.34 -11.94
C ILE A 239 15.75 -10.09 -12.49
N ALA A 240 17.08 -10.11 -12.58
CA ALA A 240 17.85 -8.96 -13.05
C ALA A 240 17.55 -8.56 -14.50
N SER A 241 17.07 -9.50 -15.32
CA SER A 241 16.71 -9.26 -16.73
C SER A 241 15.25 -8.82 -16.91
N MET A 242 14.45 -8.81 -15.86
CA MET A 242 13.04 -8.43 -15.94
C MET A 242 12.89 -6.92 -16.00
N ASP A 243 11.93 -6.48 -16.79
CA ASP A 243 11.59 -5.07 -16.91
C ASP A 243 11.06 -4.51 -15.58
N GLY A 244 11.65 -3.41 -15.13
CA GLY A 244 11.32 -2.75 -13.87
C GLY A 244 11.80 -3.48 -12.62
N ALA A 245 12.67 -4.49 -12.76
CA ALA A 245 13.23 -5.19 -11.60
C ALA A 245 14.02 -4.24 -10.71
N GLY A 246 13.88 -4.41 -9.39
CA GLY A 246 14.57 -3.62 -8.40
C GLY A 246 14.32 -4.11 -6.99
N ILE A 247 15.06 -3.56 -6.05
CA ILE A 247 14.94 -3.85 -4.63
C ILE A 247 14.02 -2.81 -4.00
N PHE A 248 12.83 -3.23 -3.57
CA PHE A 248 11.92 -2.39 -2.79
C PHE A 248 12.17 -2.64 -1.31
N CYS A 249 12.49 -1.60 -0.56
CA CYS A 249 12.86 -1.75 0.85
C CYS A 249 12.25 -0.69 1.75
N THR A 250 12.16 -1.01 3.05
CA THR A 250 11.77 -0.05 4.08
C THR A 250 12.82 1.06 4.19
N LYS A 251 12.37 2.26 4.56
CA LYS A 251 13.25 3.42 4.77
C LYS A 251 14.38 3.10 5.76
N SER A 252 14.05 2.37 6.83
CA SER A 252 15.02 2.02 7.86
C SER A 252 16.20 1.20 7.32
N LEU A 253 15.92 0.25 6.43
CA LEU A 253 16.95 -0.60 5.82
C LEU A 253 17.80 0.19 4.80
N CYS A 254 17.16 1.02 3.98
CA CYS A 254 17.84 1.88 3.01
C CYS A 254 18.75 2.93 3.70
N ASP A 255 18.26 3.54 4.79
CA ASP A 255 19.07 4.50 5.57
C ASP A 255 20.28 3.82 6.25
N ALA A 256 20.13 2.54 6.63
CA ALA A 256 21.22 1.74 7.17
C ALA A 256 22.28 1.45 6.08
N LEU A 257 21.85 1.06 4.88
CA LEU A 257 22.75 0.85 3.73
C LEU A 257 23.55 2.11 3.41
N ALA A 258 22.90 3.26 3.32
CA ALA A 258 23.57 4.54 3.04
C ALA A 258 24.63 4.88 4.10
N LYS A 259 24.38 4.55 5.38
CA LYS A 259 25.34 4.76 6.47
C LYS A 259 26.50 3.78 6.40
N ASP A 260 26.23 2.53 6.08
CA ASP A 260 27.27 1.50 5.96
C ASP A 260 28.22 1.79 4.79
N LEU A 261 27.68 2.15 3.61
CA LEU A 261 28.49 2.53 2.45
C LEU A 261 29.37 3.75 2.75
N LYS A 262 28.80 4.76 3.41
CA LYS A 262 29.58 5.93 3.84
C LYS A 262 30.70 5.57 4.83
N ARG A 263 30.47 4.60 5.71
CA ARG A 263 31.41 4.17 6.73
C ARG A 263 32.53 3.32 6.16
N GLU A 264 32.18 2.28 5.40
CA GLU A 264 33.10 1.26 4.90
C GLU A 264 33.83 1.72 3.65
N TYR A 265 33.12 2.35 2.70
CA TYR A 265 33.70 2.71 1.38
C TYR A 265 33.82 4.21 1.16
N LYS A 266 33.37 5.06 2.11
CA LYS A 266 33.25 6.52 1.96
C LYS A 266 32.37 6.94 0.77
N GLU A 267 31.51 6.06 0.33
CA GLU A 267 30.57 6.28 -0.76
C GLU A 267 29.33 6.98 -0.23
N ILE A 268 28.82 7.93 -0.99
CA ILE A 268 27.58 8.64 -0.68
C ILE A 268 26.56 8.24 -1.73
N LEU A 269 25.49 7.57 -1.29
CA LEU A 269 24.36 7.28 -2.17
C LEU A 269 23.61 8.58 -2.50
N GLU A 270 23.45 8.85 -3.77
CA GLU A 270 22.59 9.91 -4.26
C GLU A 270 21.15 9.36 -4.40
N TRP A 271 20.21 10.08 -3.80
CA TRP A 271 18.78 9.71 -3.84
C TRP A 271 18.04 10.64 -4.77
N GLU A 272 17.41 10.07 -5.77
CA GLU A 272 16.47 10.77 -6.62
C GLU A 272 15.04 10.56 -6.10
N GLN A 273 14.30 11.64 -5.89
CA GLN A 273 12.92 11.56 -5.48
C GLN A 273 12.03 11.37 -6.72
N ILE A 274 11.39 10.22 -6.83
CA ILE A 274 10.42 9.94 -7.88
C ILE A 274 9.09 10.63 -7.54
N PHE A 275 8.60 10.43 -6.32
CA PHE A 275 7.48 11.16 -5.74
C PHE A 275 7.57 11.19 -4.21
N LYS A 276 6.66 11.92 -3.56
CA LYS A 276 6.70 12.11 -2.11
C LYS A 276 6.54 10.80 -1.32
N GLY A 277 7.65 10.26 -0.85
CA GLY A 277 7.69 9.02 -0.07
C GLY A 277 8.27 7.81 -0.81
N LEU A 278 8.64 8.00 -2.10
CA LEU A 278 9.40 7.04 -2.88
C LEU A 278 10.66 7.71 -3.43
N ASP A 279 11.80 7.26 -2.98
CA ASP A 279 13.09 7.68 -3.48
C ASP A 279 13.80 6.48 -4.10
N VAL A 280 14.60 6.72 -5.12
CA VAL A 280 15.39 5.70 -5.80
C VAL A 280 16.86 6.02 -5.73
N THR A 281 17.66 4.98 -5.65
CA THR A 281 19.12 5.02 -5.82
C THR A 281 19.57 3.76 -6.56
N GLU A 282 20.82 3.67 -6.88
CA GLU A 282 21.42 2.50 -7.51
C GLU A 282 22.43 1.84 -6.57
N TYR A 283 22.38 0.51 -6.49
CA TYR A 283 23.34 -0.29 -5.76
C TYR A 283 23.75 -1.50 -6.59
N ASN A 284 25.03 -1.65 -6.88
CA ASN A 284 25.58 -2.73 -7.72
C ASN A 284 24.85 -2.92 -9.07
N GLY A 285 24.43 -1.81 -9.72
CA GLY A 285 23.71 -1.84 -11.00
C GLY A 285 22.23 -2.19 -10.90
N VAL A 286 21.68 -2.25 -9.70
CA VAL A 286 20.27 -2.53 -9.45
C VAL A 286 19.61 -1.32 -8.77
N PHE A 287 18.41 -0.96 -9.23
CA PHE A 287 17.65 0.12 -8.59
C PHE A 287 17.15 -0.29 -7.21
N VAL A 288 17.34 0.59 -6.24
CA VAL A 288 16.86 0.43 -4.87
C VAL A 288 15.81 1.49 -4.59
N TYR A 289 14.60 1.06 -4.32
CA TYR A 289 13.45 1.91 -4.05
C TYR A 289 13.19 1.99 -2.55
N ARG A 290 13.30 3.20 -1.98
CA ARG A 290 12.99 3.47 -0.57
C ARG A 290 11.52 3.79 -0.41
N VAL A 291 10.74 2.84 0.12
CA VAL A 291 9.28 2.95 0.29
C VAL A 291 8.94 3.39 1.71
N SER A 292 8.92 4.68 1.95
CA SER A 292 8.73 5.25 3.30
C SER A 292 7.35 5.00 3.90
N ILE A 293 6.34 4.72 3.07
CA ILE A 293 4.99 4.43 3.55
C ILE A 293 4.92 3.12 4.33
N TRP A 294 5.76 2.14 3.99
CA TRP A 294 5.79 0.86 4.71
C TRP A 294 6.21 1.02 6.18
N ASP A 295 7.24 1.84 6.44
CA ASP A 295 7.69 2.12 7.81
C ASP A 295 6.56 2.76 8.64
N ARG A 296 5.78 3.68 8.05
CA ARG A 296 4.64 4.30 8.72
C ARG A 296 3.56 3.28 9.07
N PHE A 297 3.25 2.34 8.18
CA PHE A 297 2.26 1.30 8.43
C PHE A 297 2.74 0.31 9.48
N ILE A 298 4.00 -0.12 9.43
CA ILE A 298 4.57 -1.02 10.42
C ILE A 298 4.55 -0.35 11.80
N GLN A 299 4.99 0.91 11.92
CA GLN A 299 4.99 1.64 13.18
C GLN A 299 3.57 1.83 13.75
N LYS A 300 2.59 2.11 12.90
CA LYS A 300 1.22 2.40 13.32
C LYS A 300 0.40 1.14 13.62
N TYR A 301 0.58 0.09 12.79
CA TYR A 301 -0.33 -1.05 12.78
C TYR A 301 0.29 -2.37 13.19
N GLN A 302 1.62 -2.48 13.25
CA GLN A 302 2.33 -3.72 13.55
C GLN A 302 3.30 -3.54 14.73
N ASN A 303 2.81 -2.92 15.80
CA ASN A 303 3.56 -2.69 17.04
C ASN A 303 2.85 -3.40 18.21
N ASN A 304 3.52 -4.33 18.85
CA ASN A 304 2.98 -5.05 20.01
C ASN A 304 3.25 -4.34 21.36
N GLY A 305 3.66 -3.07 21.33
CA GLY A 305 4.01 -2.29 22.51
C GLY A 305 5.48 -2.40 22.94
N THR A 306 6.17 -3.49 22.58
CA THR A 306 7.59 -3.72 22.90
C THR A 306 8.45 -3.65 21.65
N LYS A 307 8.06 -4.34 20.60
CA LYS A 307 8.79 -4.40 19.33
C LYS A 307 7.84 -4.28 18.14
N LEU A 308 8.42 -3.91 16.99
CA LEU A 308 7.73 -3.89 15.71
C LEU A 308 7.81 -5.27 15.06
N ASN A 309 6.77 -5.63 14.32
CA ASN A 309 6.77 -6.86 13.54
C ASN A 309 7.58 -6.67 12.26
N LEU A 310 8.73 -7.33 12.16
CA LEU A 310 9.62 -7.32 11.00
C LEU A 310 9.80 -5.90 10.40
N PRO A 311 10.31 -4.91 11.15
CA PRO A 311 10.37 -3.53 10.68
C PRO A 311 11.31 -3.32 9.49
N HIS A 312 12.29 -4.18 9.32
CA HIS A 312 13.27 -4.12 8.25
C HIS A 312 12.93 -5.17 7.20
N ARG A 313 12.45 -4.73 6.06
CA ARG A 313 11.98 -5.61 4.98
C ARG A 313 12.50 -5.13 3.65
N ALA A 314 12.86 -6.07 2.79
CA ALA A 314 13.13 -5.81 1.39
C ALA A 314 12.60 -6.95 0.53
N VAL A 315 12.27 -6.62 -0.71
CA VAL A 315 11.92 -7.57 -1.76
C VAL A 315 12.64 -7.17 -3.03
N PHE A 316 13.39 -8.09 -3.61
CA PHE A 316 13.98 -7.97 -4.93
C PHE A 316 13.11 -8.73 -5.92
N GLY A 317 12.59 -8.06 -6.93
CA GLY A 317 11.70 -8.62 -7.93
C GLY A 317 11.18 -7.55 -8.89
N SER A 318 10.29 -7.95 -9.79
CA SER A 318 9.65 -7.03 -10.72
C SER A 318 8.20 -6.75 -10.32
N PRO A 319 7.77 -5.47 -10.28
CA PRO A 319 6.37 -5.10 -10.07
C PRO A 319 5.40 -5.72 -11.07
N LYS A 320 5.90 -6.12 -12.26
CA LYS A 320 5.08 -6.78 -13.28
C LYS A 320 4.62 -8.19 -12.88
N GLN A 321 5.22 -8.77 -11.85
CA GLN A 321 4.81 -10.05 -11.25
C GLN A 321 3.90 -9.88 -10.03
N LEU A 322 3.62 -8.65 -9.62
CA LEU A 322 2.68 -8.32 -8.56
C LEU A 322 1.36 -7.87 -9.20
N PHE A 323 0.32 -8.67 -9.07
CA PHE A 323 -0.95 -8.43 -9.71
C PHE A 323 -2.00 -8.00 -8.71
N VAL A 324 -2.74 -6.95 -9.04
CA VAL A 324 -3.94 -6.52 -8.33
C VAL A 324 -5.13 -6.72 -9.27
N GLY A 325 -6.11 -7.49 -8.83
CA GLY A 325 -7.30 -7.85 -9.62
C GLY A 325 -8.56 -7.20 -9.12
N THR A 326 -9.44 -6.82 -10.04
CA THR A 326 -10.80 -6.34 -9.75
C THR A 326 -11.78 -6.93 -10.77
N PRO A 327 -13.01 -7.30 -10.35
CA PRO A 327 -14.02 -7.82 -11.27
C PRO A 327 -14.67 -6.76 -12.15
N ALA A 328 -14.52 -5.48 -11.81
CA ALA A 328 -15.06 -4.37 -12.59
C ALA A 328 -13.97 -3.66 -13.39
N ASP A 329 -14.37 -2.86 -14.36
CA ASP A 329 -13.45 -1.93 -15.03
C ASP A 329 -12.85 -0.92 -14.03
N ASP A 330 -13.61 -0.67 -12.95
CA ASP A 330 -13.22 0.20 -11.84
C ASP A 330 -13.18 -0.58 -10.53
N ILE A 331 -12.24 -0.25 -9.67
CA ILE A 331 -12.10 -0.86 -8.34
C ILE A 331 -13.22 -0.41 -7.41
N ILE A 332 -13.78 0.77 -7.64
CA ILE A 332 -14.93 1.30 -6.92
C ILE A 332 -16.20 0.93 -7.69
N SER A 333 -17.03 0.09 -7.09
CA SER A 333 -18.30 -0.35 -7.71
C SER A 333 -19.40 0.67 -7.54
N ASP A 334 -19.54 1.22 -6.34
CA ASP A 334 -20.59 2.18 -5.99
C ASP A 334 -20.05 3.30 -5.09
N LEU A 335 -20.58 4.49 -5.29
CA LEU A 335 -20.34 5.64 -4.42
C LEU A 335 -21.65 6.41 -4.25
N ASP A 336 -22.18 6.39 -3.03
CA ASP A 336 -23.38 7.12 -2.64
C ASP A 336 -23.05 8.14 -1.55
N ILE A 337 -23.59 9.35 -1.70
CA ILE A 337 -23.52 10.39 -0.67
C ILE A 337 -24.91 10.95 -0.45
N TRP A 338 -25.38 10.91 0.80
CA TRP A 338 -26.70 11.42 1.14
C TRP A 338 -26.74 12.03 2.53
N PHE A 339 -27.71 12.93 2.74
CA PHE A 339 -28.02 13.48 4.06
C PHE A 339 -29.16 12.70 4.69
N ASP A 340 -28.90 12.08 5.84
CA ASP A 340 -29.90 11.41 6.64
C ASP A 340 -30.57 12.36 7.61
N ARG A 341 -31.84 12.70 7.37
CA ARG A 341 -32.62 13.61 8.19
C ARG A 341 -32.93 13.07 9.59
N ASN A 342 -32.98 11.76 9.77
CA ASN A 342 -33.31 11.13 11.04
C ASN A 342 -32.15 11.23 12.02
N THR A 343 -30.94 10.96 11.56
CA THR A 343 -29.72 10.98 12.36
C THR A 343 -29.01 12.34 12.32
N ARG A 344 -29.42 13.24 11.42
CA ARG A 344 -28.80 14.55 11.17
C ARG A 344 -27.33 14.45 10.77
N THR A 345 -27.03 13.48 9.93
CA THR A 345 -25.66 13.16 9.51
C THR A 345 -25.57 13.14 8.00
N ASN A 346 -24.41 13.56 7.48
CA ASN A 346 -24.04 13.26 6.10
C ASN A 346 -23.37 11.90 6.08
N LYS A 347 -23.81 11.03 5.16
CA LYS A 347 -23.30 9.68 4.98
C LYS A 347 -22.68 9.54 3.61
N LEU A 348 -21.52 8.88 3.59
CA LEU A 348 -20.85 8.45 2.38
C LEU A 348 -20.69 6.93 2.46
N TYR A 349 -21.12 6.25 1.43
CA TYR A 349 -20.95 4.82 1.28
C TYR A 349 -20.29 4.51 -0.05
N SER A 350 -19.21 3.75 -0.01
CA SER A 350 -18.56 3.26 -1.22
C SER A 350 -18.19 1.80 -1.04
N THR A 351 -18.33 1.03 -2.10
CA THR A 351 -17.96 -0.39 -2.13
C THR A 351 -17.07 -0.69 -3.30
N GLY A 352 -16.33 -1.77 -3.18
CA GLY A 352 -15.55 -2.31 -4.28
C GLY A 352 -15.00 -3.69 -3.96
N LYS A 353 -14.29 -4.25 -4.91
CA LYS A 353 -13.69 -5.58 -4.81
C LYS A 353 -12.24 -5.53 -5.23
N LEU A 354 -11.40 -6.22 -4.48
CA LEU A 354 -9.96 -6.24 -4.70
C LEU A 354 -9.38 -7.61 -4.37
N GLY A 355 -8.49 -8.08 -5.20
CA GLY A 355 -7.65 -9.25 -4.93
C GLY A 355 -6.20 -8.98 -5.25
N CYS A 356 -5.28 -9.59 -4.53
CA CYS A 356 -3.85 -9.52 -4.78
C CYS A 356 -3.32 -10.91 -5.13
N LEU A 357 -2.44 -10.98 -6.10
CA LEU A 357 -1.82 -12.24 -6.52
C LEU A 357 -0.37 -12.01 -6.95
N ILE A 358 0.52 -12.86 -6.47
CA ILE A 358 1.92 -12.90 -6.92
C ILE A 358 2.02 -13.90 -8.06
N GLY A 359 2.70 -13.55 -9.13
CA GLY A 359 2.96 -14.42 -10.27
C GLY A 359 3.86 -15.61 -9.91
N GLU A 360 4.98 -15.76 -10.58
CA GLU A 360 5.92 -16.84 -10.32
C GLU A 360 6.70 -16.61 -9.03
N ASP A 361 6.62 -17.55 -8.09
CA ASP A 361 7.24 -17.43 -6.75
C ASP A 361 8.77 -17.33 -6.81
N ASN A 362 9.40 -18.01 -7.76
CA ASN A 362 10.86 -18.03 -7.90
C ASN A 362 11.45 -16.69 -8.34
N LEU A 363 10.63 -15.76 -8.82
CA LEU A 363 11.04 -14.46 -9.30
C LEU A 363 11.05 -13.37 -8.20
N PHE A 364 11.11 -13.81 -6.94
CA PHE A 364 11.22 -12.92 -5.79
C PHE A 364 12.29 -13.40 -4.83
N GLN A 365 13.19 -12.50 -4.43
CA GLN A 365 14.12 -12.70 -3.34
C GLN A 365 13.78 -11.75 -2.19
N LEU A 366 13.74 -12.25 -0.96
CA LEU A 366 13.20 -11.56 0.20
C LEU A 366 14.26 -11.35 1.27
N ALA A 367 14.17 -10.23 1.99
CA ALA A 367 14.90 -10.03 3.24
C ALA A 367 13.93 -9.58 4.35
N TYR A 368 13.84 -10.35 5.42
CA TYR A 368 13.04 -10.02 6.60
C TYR A 368 13.44 -10.80 7.83
#